data_47a392aed8cf9c818c6474114dbd5cf2
#
_entry.id   47a392aed8cf9c818c6474114dbd5cf2
#
_cell.length_a   1.000
_cell.length_b   1.000
_cell.length_c   1.000
_cell.angle_alpha   90.00
_cell.angle_beta   90.00
_cell.angle_gamma   90.00
#
_symmetry.space_group_name_H-M   'P 1'
#
loop_
_entity.id
_entity.type
_entity.pdbx_description
1 polymer ?
#
loop_
_entity_poly.entity_id
_entity_poly.type
_entity_poly.pdbx_seq_one_letter_code
_entity_poly.pdbx_strand_id
1 'polypeptide(L)'
;MPSIVRVNGLSSCDDAVERLAAVLSGVLATGSSGLSDREAHRQARRGATAILPAVQALRRIQSRLRDCRGEAAWEGLVHRRCRMSASPTGGGVAPGPAAADGVSIRQVERAGWELIQATVEAPAEGQYWRVTHELARRTSPPGPDAVENGTLTAPGAGFDTSTGCVFYRLTDSDVVSWAQASGDRNPIHLLPGRAAEAGLSVGSGEVVAHGLLLGAISLALVQPSPSRQVGLVFIGSADVPASECGAEESWAMLAVDPVSGDVTQGRRPVLRRQ
;
A
#
# COMPACT_ATOMS: atom_id res chain seq x y z
N MET A 1 -20.23 36.59 25.22
CA MET A 1 -19.10 35.68 25.09
C MET A 1 -19.60 34.49 24.30
N PRO A 2 -19.27 34.31 23.00
CA PRO A 2 -19.69 33.13 22.26
C PRO A 2 -18.76 31.97 22.61
N SER A 3 -19.35 30.85 23.05
CA SER A 3 -18.66 29.58 23.29
C SER A 3 -18.13 29.02 22.01
N ILE A 4 -16.80 28.84 21.91
CA ILE A 4 -16.14 28.15 20.81
C ILE A 4 -16.47 26.65 20.98
N VAL A 5 -17.38 26.18 20.13
CA VAL A 5 -17.60 24.72 19.95
C VAL A 5 -16.35 24.17 19.28
N ARG A 6 -15.50 23.48 20.04
CA ARG A 6 -14.42 22.65 19.46
C ARG A 6 -15.08 21.51 18.69
N VAL A 7 -15.01 21.55 17.38
CA VAL A 7 -15.31 20.41 16.52
C VAL A 7 -14.22 19.36 16.74
N ASN A 8 -14.46 18.40 17.64
CA ASN A 8 -13.66 17.19 17.81
C ASN A 8 -13.94 16.25 16.64
N GLY A 9 -13.20 16.40 15.54
CA GLY A 9 -13.40 15.62 14.32
C GLY A 9 -12.12 15.11 13.65
N LEU A 10 -10.98 15.21 14.34
CA LEU A 10 -9.75 14.54 13.89
C LEU A 10 -9.53 13.33 14.80
N SER A 11 -9.83 12.13 14.28
CA SER A 11 -9.25 10.90 14.84
C SER A 11 -7.79 11.18 15.11
N SER A 12 -7.31 10.97 16.33
CA SER A 12 -5.93 11.27 16.69
C SER A 12 -5.00 10.45 15.77
N CYS A 13 -3.77 10.92 15.56
CA CYS A 13 -2.77 10.19 14.78
C CYS A 13 -2.56 8.78 15.37
N ASP A 14 -2.63 8.68 16.69
CA ASP A 14 -2.55 7.41 17.42
C ASP A 14 -3.69 6.45 17.04
N ASP A 15 -4.93 6.91 16.91
CA ASP A 15 -6.05 6.04 16.50
C ASP A 15 -5.85 5.50 15.07
N ALA A 16 -5.23 6.27 14.18
CA ALA A 16 -4.93 5.82 12.84
C ALA A 16 -3.82 4.77 12.83
N VAL A 17 -2.77 4.97 13.63
CA VAL A 17 -1.69 3.98 13.83
C VAL A 17 -2.27 2.70 14.40
N GLU A 18 -3.11 2.76 15.45
CA GLU A 18 -3.67 1.58 16.08
C GLU A 18 -4.56 0.77 15.14
N ARG A 19 -5.39 1.42 14.30
CA ARG A 19 -6.19 0.70 13.28
C ARG A 19 -5.34 -0.04 12.28
N LEU A 20 -4.28 0.59 11.76
CA LEU A 20 -3.35 -0.06 10.82
C LEU A 20 -2.56 -1.17 11.52
N ALA A 21 -2.11 -0.93 12.75
CA ALA A 21 -1.37 -1.90 13.55
C ALA A 21 -2.21 -3.15 13.89
N ALA A 22 -3.50 -2.99 14.13
CA ALA A 22 -4.39 -4.14 14.39
C ALA A 22 -4.41 -5.10 13.19
N VAL A 23 -4.56 -4.59 11.96
CA VAL A 23 -4.52 -5.41 10.74
C VAL A 23 -3.15 -6.06 10.57
N LEU A 24 -2.07 -5.27 10.67
CA LEU A 24 -0.70 -5.79 10.53
C LEU A 24 -0.38 -6.85 11.58
N SER A 25 -0.88 -6.71 12.81
CA SER A 25 -0.65 -7.68 13.88
C SER A 25 -1.19 -9.05 13.53
N GLY A 26 -2.39 -9.11 12.93
CA GLY A 26 -2.96 -10.36 12.39
C GLY A 26 -2.05 -11.02 11.37
N VAL A 27 -1.63 -10.26 10.35
CA VAL A 27 -0.73 -10.78 9.31
C VAL A 27 0.61 -11.23 9.89
N LEU A 28 1.25 -10.41 10.74
CA LEU A 28 2.57 -10.73 11.31
C LEU A 28 2.53 -11.93 12.27
N ALA A 29 1.42 -12.18 12.94
CA ALA A 29 1.22 -13.34 13.80
C ALA A 29 1.22 -14.67 13.00
N THR A 30 0.91 -14.64 11.70
CA THR A 30 0.99 -15.83 10.82
C THR A 30 2.43 -16.17 10.40
N GLY A 31 3.39 -15.31 10.76
CA GLY A 31 4.76 -15.40 10.28
C GLY A 31 5.52 -16.63 10.75
N SER A 32 6.41 -17.15 9.88
CA SER A 32 7.29 -18.28 10.19
C SER A 32 8.34 -17.98 11.27
N SER A 33 8.45 -16.72 11.71
CA SER A 33 9.40 -16.28 12.73
C SER A 33 9.05 -16.71 14.16
N GLY A 34 7.85 -17.28 14.37
CA GLY A 34 7.41 -17.75 15.69
C GLY A 34 7.30 -16.62 16.73
N LEU A 35 6.96 -15.41 16.30
CA LEU A 35 6.77 -14.25 17.17
C LEU A 35 5.65 -14.49 18.17
N SER A 36 5.83 -14.05 19.41
CA SER A 36 4.70 -13.92 20.33
C SER A 36 3.76 -12.81 19.87
N ASP A 37 2.47 -12.89 20.25
CA ASP A 37 1.45 -11.88 19.92
C ASP A 37 1.90 -10.48 20.32
N ARG A 38 2.57 -10.35 21.47
CA ARG A 38 3.10 -9.06 21.94
C ARG A 38 4.21 -8.53 21.03
N GLU A 39 5.07 -9.38 20.49
CA GLU A 39 6.13 -8.97 19.57
C GLU A 39 5.53 -8.63 18.19
N ALA A 40 4.62 -9.45 17.68
CA ALA A 40 3.89 -9.17 16.44
C ALA A 40 3.18 -7.82 16.52
N HIS A 41 2.50 -7.54 17.63
CA HIS A 41 1.85 -6.23 17.85
C HIS A 41 2.86 -5.07 17.89
N ARG A 42 4.01 -5.22 18.55
CA ARG A 42 5.04 -4.19 18.58
C ARG A 42 5.62 -3.91 17.18
N GLN A 43 5.87 -4.96 16.39
CA GLN A 43 6.34 -4.83 15.01
C GLN A 43 5.27 -4.20 14.13
N ALA A 44 4.01 -4.62 14.27
CA ALA A 44 2.87 -4.06 13.57
C ALA A 44 2.76 -2.55 13.80
N ARG A 45 2.85 -2.13 15.06
CA ARG A 45 2.78 -0.70 15.40
C ARG A 45 3.94 0.10 14.78
N ARG A 46 5.16 -0.47 14.75
CA ARG A 46 6.30 0.16 14.06
C ARG A 46 6.05 0.33 12.56
N GLY A 47 5.56 -0.74 11.89
CA GLY A 47 5.21 -0.69 10.48
C GLY A 47 4.09 0.31 10.17
N ALA A 48 3.04 0.33 11.01
CA ALA A 48 1.93 1.26 10.91
C ALA A 48 2.38 2.72 11.06
N THR A 49 3.21 3.02 12.05
CA THR A 49 3.79 4.35 12.26
C THR A 49 4.63 4.78 11.05
N ALA A 50 5.48 3.90 10.55
CA ALA A 50 6.37 4.22 9.43
C ALA A 50 5.62 4.45 8.11
N ILE A 51 4.50 3.76 7.86
CA ILE A 51 3.70 3.88 6.63
C ILE A 51 2.63 4.97 6.70
N LEU A 52 2.27 5.43 7.89
CA LEU A 52 1.16 6.36 8.10
C LEU A 52 1.22 7.62 7.24
N PRO A 53 2.39 8.30 7.06
CA PRO A 53 2.48 9.48 6.19
C PRO A 53 2.04 9.16 4.75
N ALA A 54 2.41 7.98 4.22
CA ALA A 54 1.99 7.55 2.88
C ALA A 54 0.48 7.30 2.81
N VAL A 55 -0.10 6.64 3.80
CA VAL A 55 -1.55 6.40 3.87
C VAL A 55 -2.33 7.72 3.93
N GLN A 56 -1.88 8.66 4.75
CA GLN A 56 -2.53 9.98 4.86
C GLN A 56 -2.41 10.79 3.56
N ALA A 57 -1.24 10.77 2.92
CA ALA A 57 -1.03 11.41 1.63
C ALA A 57 -1.92 10.81 0.56
N LEU A 58 -2.04 9.48 0.51
CA LEU A 58 -2.89 8.79 -0.45
C LEU A 58 -4.35 9.18 -0.31
N ARG A 59 -4.88 9.28 0.90
CA ARG A 59 -6.26 9.74 1.17
C ARG A 59 -6.51 11.15 0.62
N ARG A 60 -5.56 12.07 0.79
CA ARG A 60 -5.67 13.44 0.23
C ARG A 60 -5.67 13.42 -1.30
N ILE A 61 -4.81 12.60 -1.90
CA ILE A 61 -4.77 12.41 -3.35
C ILE A 61 -6.10 11.85 -3.87
N GLN A 62 -6.64 10.84 -3.18
CA GLN A 62 -7.95 10.26 -3.52
C GLN A 62 -9.06 11.32 -3.48
N SER A 63 -9.15 12.08 -2.39
CA SER A 63 -10.13 13.16 -2.28
C SER A 63 -9.97 14.15 -3.44
N ARG A 64 -8.74 14.61 -3.69
CA ARG A 64 -8.47 15.57 -4.75
C ARG A 64 -8.84 15.06 -6.15
N LEU A 65 -8.55 13.79 -6.44
CA LEU A 65 -8.92 13.18 -7.73
C LEU A 65 -10.43 13.05 -7.87
N ARG A 66 -11.15 12.66 -6.81
CA ARG A 66 -12.61 12.59 -6.81
C ARG A 66 -13.23 13.96 -7.02
N ASP A 67 -12.76 14.98 -6.31
CA ASP A 67 -13.27 16.36 -6.43
C ASP A 67 -13.09 16.91 -7.84
N CYS A 68 -11.99 16.57 -8.53
CA CYS A 68 -11.69 17.07 -9.86
C CYS A 68 -12.32 16.24 -10.99
N ARG A 69 -12.59 14.92 -10.78
CA ARG A 69 -12.90 13.98 -11.87
C ARG A 69 -14.04 13.02 -11.56
N GLY A 70 -14.63 13.09 -10.37
CA GLY A 70 -15.68 12.19 -9.90
C GLY A 70 -15.16 10.90 -9.26
N GLU A 71 -16.07 10.12 -8.71
CA GLU A 71 -15.78 8.92 -7.89
C GLU A 71 -14.95 7.87 -8.63
N ALA A 72 -15.21 7.65 -9.93
CA ALA A 72 -14.49 6.67 -10.75
C ALA A 72 -13.01 7.04 -11.01
N ALA A 73 -12.58 8.24 -10.64
CA ALA A 73 -11.21 8.67 -10.89
C ALA A 73 -10.16 7.82 -10.19
N TRP A 74 -10.55 7.12 -9.12
CA TRP A 74 -9.68 6.25 -8.32
C TRP A 74 -9.66 4.80 -8.80
N GLU A 75 -10.66 4.36 -9.53
CA GLU A 75 -10.81 2.98 -9.96
C GLU A 75 -9.69 2.54 -10.91
N GLY A 76 -9.15 1.34 -10.70
CA GLY A 76 -8.11 0.75 -11.53
C GLY A 76 -6.74 1.41 -11.43
N LEU A 77 -6.54 2.41 -10.56
CA LEU A 77 -5.22 2.95 -10.30
C LEU A 77 -4.40 1.99 -9.47
N VAL A 78 -3.20 1.67 -9.94
CA VAL A 78 -2.24 0.81 -9.26
C VAL A 78 -1.04 1.63 -8.77
N HIS A 79 -0.55 1.29 -7.61
CA HIS A 79 0.69 1.87 -7.08
C HIS A 79 1.90 1.36 -7.86
N ARG A 80 2.77 2.28 -8.28
CA ARG A 80 4.08 1.97 -8.87
C ARG A 80 5.23 2.32 -7.95
N ARG A 81 5.09 3.44 -7.24
CA ARG A 81 6.13 3.90 -6.31
C ARG A 81 5.54 4.79 -5.23
N CYS A 82 6.13 4.71 -4.05
CA CYS A 82 5.92 5.66 -2.96
C CYS A 82 7.28 6.11 -2.42
N ARG A 83 7.48 7.39 -2.28
CA ARG A 83 8.65 7.97 -1.62
C ARG A 83 8.20 8.85 -0.48
N MET A 84 8.79 8.66 0.69
CA MET A 84 8.54 9.44 1.89
C MET A 84 9.86 10.05 2.35
N SER A 85 9.88 11.34 2.62
CA SER A 85 11.02 12.02 3.23
C SER A 85 10.54 12.94 4.34
N ALA A 86 11.15 12.84 5.51
CA ALA A 86 10.94 13.76 6.60
C ALA A 86 11.87 14.97 6.43
N SER A 87 11.32 16.17 6.57
CA SER A 87 12.10 17.40 6.66
C SER A 87 12.21 17.82 8.12
N PRO A 88 13.40 18.22 8.62
CA PRO A 88 13.49 18.77 9.96
C PRO A 88 12.61 20.03 10.03
N THR A 89 11.80 20.11 11.09
CA THR A 89 11.05 21.32 11.44
C THR A 89 12.03 22.46 11.70
N GLY A 90 12.12 23.44 10.82
CA GLY A 90 12.95 24.61 11.00
C GLY A 90 13.60 25.20 9.75
N GLY A 91 13.73 24.47 8.69
CA GLY A 91 14.22 25.00 7.41
C GLY A 91 13.08 25.58 6.59
N GLY A 92 12.74 26.84 6.82
CA GLY A 92 11.67 27.55 6.12
C GLY A 92 11.96 27.74 4.62
N VAL A 93 11.89 26.68 3.86
CA VAL A 93 11.52 26.81 2.45
C VAL A 93 10.00 26.94 2.46
N ALA A 94 9.54 28.19 2.32
CA ALA A 94 8.14 28.44 2.06
C ALA A 94 7.70 27.48 0.94
N PRO A 95 6.61 26.73 1.10
CA PRO A 95 6.10 25.90 0.01
C PRO A 95 5.94 26.86 -1.18
N GLY A 96 6.55 26.51 -2.34
CA GLY A 96 6.20 27.18 -3.60
C GLY A 96 4.67 27.18 -3.73
N PRO A 97 4.06 27.84 -4.71
CA PRO A 97 2.61 27.98 -4.82
C PRO A 97 1.96 26.58 -4.92
N ALA A 98 1.92 25.90 -3.77
CA ALA A 98 1.20 24.67 -3.59
C ALA A 98 -0.29 25.01 -3.69
N ALA A 99 -1.06 24.14 -4.31
CA ALA A 99 -2.51 24.20 -4.24
C ALA A 99 -2.90 24.36 -2.75
N ALA A 100 -3.99 25.08 -2.48
CA ALA A 100 -4.40 25.46 -1.11
C ALA A 100 -4.53 24.25 -0.15
N ASP A 101 -4.64 23.03 -0.68
CA ASP A 101 -4.72 21.76 0.03
C ASP A 101 -3.37 21.03 0.22
N GLY A 102 -2.25 21.60 -0.26
CA GLY A 102 -0.92 21.01 -0.19
C GLY A 102 -0.73 19.78 -1.11
N VAL A 103 -1.64 19.53 -2.06
CA VAL A 103 -1.56 18.41 -3.02
C VAL A 103 -1.17 18.91 -4.39
N SER A 104 -0.06 18.43 -4.93
CA SER A 104 0.37 18.70 -6.31
C SER A 104 0.21 17.42 -7.14
N ILE A 105 -0.49 17.48 -8.25
CA ILE A 105 -0.74 16.37 -9.17
C ILE A 105 -0.20 16.70 -10.54
N ARG A 106 0.65 15.85 -11.09
CA ARG A 106 1.09 15.82 -12.47
C ARG A 106 0.60 14.56 -13.15
N GLN A 107 0.02 14.70 -14.31
CA GLN A 107 -0.50 13.59 -15.10
C GLN A 107 0.12 13.61 -16.49
N VAL A 108 0.41 12.40 -17.00
CA VAL A 108 0.90 12.19 -18.35
C VAL A 108 0.27 10.91 -18.91
N GLU A 109 -0.19 10.94 -20.14
CA GLU A 109 -0.56 9.75 -20.89
C GLU A 109 0.60 9.28 -21.76
N ARG A 110 0.93 8.00 -21.68
CA ARG A 110 1.99 7.40 -22.46
C ARG A 110 1.73 5.92 -22.74
N ALA A 111 1.78 5.53 -24.00
CA ALA A 111 1.69 4.13 -24.43
C ALA A 111 0.47 3.38 -23.84
N GLY A 112 -0.71 4.00 -23.83
CA GLY A 112 -1.94 3.40 -23.31
C GLY A 112 -2.03 3.35 -21.78
N TRP A 113 -1.18 4.12 -21.08
CA TRP A 113 -1.19 4.28 -19.64
C TRP A 113 -1.38 5.74 -19.24
N GLU A 114 -2.26 5.97 -18.30
CA GLU A 114 -2.31 7.19 -17.52
C GLU A 114 -1.33 7.06 -16.35
N LEU A 115 -0.35 7.95 -16.27
CA LEU A 115 0.63 8.02 -15.20
C LEU A 115 0.34 9.26 -14.35
N ILE A 116 0.12 9.06 -13.05
CA ILE A 116 -0.16 10.14 -12.10
C ILE A 116 1.00 10.18 -11.09
N GLN A 117 1.68 11.31 -11.04
CA GLN A 117 2.60 11.63 -9.96
C GLN A 117 1.96 12.66 -9.05
N ALA A 118 1.71 12.28 -7.81
CA ALA A 118 1.11 13.16 -6.82
C ALA A 118 2.03 13.34 -5.63
N THR A 119 2.27 14.59 -5.24
CA THR A 119 3.09 14.94 -4.07
C THR A 119 2.23 15.65 -3.05
N VAL A 120 2.34 15.22 -1.80
CA VAL A 120 1.67 15.82 -0.64
C VAL A 120 2.71 16.24 0.36
N GLU A 121 2.60 17.47 0.84
CA GLU A 121 3.37 17.98 1.96
C GLU A 121 2.45 18.13 3.17
N ALA A 122 2.79 17.47 4.26
CA ALA A 122 1.93 17.45 5.43
C ALA A 122 2.72 17.33 6.74
N PRO A 123 2.28 18.02 7.80
CA PRO A 123 2.76 17.74 9.14
C PRO A 123 2.21 16.37 9.60
N ALA A 124 3.09 15.52 10.13
CA ALA A 124 2.72 14.31 10.84
C ALA A 124 3.73 14.08 11.97
N GLU A 125 3.25 13.75 13.16
CA GLU A 125 4.08 13.45 14.35
C GLU A 125 5.13 14.51 14.68
N GLY A 126 4.78 15.78 14.57
CA GLY A 126 5.71 16.90 14.86
C GLY A 126 6.81 17.11 13.81
N GLN A 127 6.70 16.46 12.66
CA GLN A 127 7.61 16.59 11.54
C GLN A 127 6.87 16.97 10.27
N TYR A 128 7.58 17.52 9.31
CA TYR A 128 7.06 17.78 7.98
C TYR A 128 7.45 16.62 7.07
N TRP A 129 6.45 16.01 6.41
CA TRP A 129 6.66 14.93 5.47
C TRP A 129 6.35 15.41 4.06
N ARG A 130 7.24 15.09 3.13
CA ARG A 130 6.98 15.12 1.70
C ARG A 130 6.78 13.69 1.23
N VAL A 131 5.58 13.40 0.74
CA VAL A 131 5.23 12.08 0.22
C VAL A 131 4.87 12.19 -1.25
N THR A 132 5.53 11.39 -2.09
CA THR A 132 5.24 11.31 -3.53
C THR A 132 4.74 9.91 -3.85
N HIS A 133 3.56 9.83 -4.44
CA HIS A 133 2.99 8.62 -5.03
C HIS A 133 3.07 8.67 -6.54
N GLU A 134 3.53 7.58 -7.14
CA GLU A 134 3.42 7.33 -8.58
C GLU A 134 2.37 6.23 -8.79
N LEU A 135 1.30 6.59 -9.47
CA LEU A 135 0.17 5.72 -9.76
C LEU A 135 0.06 5.54 -11.27
N ALA A 136 -0.51 4.43 -11.71
CA ALA A 136 -0.76 4.17 -13.12
C ALA A 136 -2.12 3.50 -13.31
N ARG A 137 -2.77 3.79 -14.42
CA ARG A 137 -3.99 3.13 -14.88
C ARG A 137 -3.90 2.91 -16.38
N ARG A 138 -4.38 1.76 -16.85
CA ARG A 138 -4.51 1.51 -18.27
C ARG A 138 -5.65 2.34 -18.86
N THR A 139 -5.40 3.03 -19.97
CA THR A 139 -6.40 3.84 -20.68
C THR A 139 -6.96 3.14 -21.90
N SER A 140 -6.29 2.07 -22.35
CA SER A 140 -6.73 1.23 -23.47
C SER A 140 -6.93 -0.22 -22.99
N PRO A 141 -7.96 -0.92 -23.46
CA PRO A 141 -8.13 -2.33 -23.13
C PRO A 141 -6.88 -3.12 -23.56
N PRO A 142 -6.53 -4.22 -22.84
CA PRO A 142 -5.44 -5.07 -23.26
C PRO A 142 -5.73 -5.60 -24.67
N GLY A 143 -4.74 -5.50 -25.57
CA GLY A 143 -4.84 -6.14 -26.88
C GLY A 143 -4.97 -7.67 -26.71
N PRO A 144 -5.54 -8.37 -27.69
CA PRO A 144 -5.75 -9.83 -27.61
C PRO A 144 -4.46 -10.60 -27.32
N ASP A 145 -3.30 -10.08 -27.69
CA ASP A 145 -1.99 -10.70 -27.47
C ASP A 145 -1.42 -10.51 -26.05
N ALA A 146 -2.03 -9.67 -25.22
CA ALA A 146 -1.52 -9.38 -23.88
C ALA A 146 -1.90 -10.48 -22.85
N VAL A 147 -2.84 -11.35 -23.16
CA VAL A 147 -3.36 -12.38 -22.24
C VAL A 147 -2.47 -13.62 -22.23
N GLU A 148 -1.69 -13.89 -23.30
CA GLU A 148 -0.94 -15.14 -23.43
C GLU A 148 0.42 -15.17 -22.69
N ASN A 149 0.96 -14.04 -22.27
CA ASN A 149 2.29 -14.00 -21.63
C ASN A 149 2.29 -14.10 -20.10
N GLY A 150 1.14 -14.28 -19.49
CA GLY A 150 0.98 -14.53 -18.06
C GLY A 150 0.93 -16.01 -17.73
N THR A 151 1.99 -16.78 -18.05
CA THR A 151 2.08 -18.15 -17.53
C THR A 151 2.20 -18.09 -16.01
N LEU A 152 1.05 -18.22 -15.36
CA LEU A 152 0.95 -18.47 -13.93
C LEU A 152 1.74 -19.74 -13.63
N THR A 153 2.89 -19.59 -13.00
CA THR A 153 3.56 -20.72 -12.35
C THR A 153 2.60 -21.20 -11.28
N ALA A 154 2.14 -22.44 -11.45
CA ALA A 154 1.22 -23.12 -10.53
C ALA A 154 1.62 -22.91 -9.06
N PRO A 155 0.67 -22.77 -8.11
CA PRO A 155 0.94 -22.76 -6.70
C PRO A 155 1.54 -24.11 -6.32
N GLY A 156 2.86 -24.20 -6.20
CA GLY A 156 3.56 -25.46 -5.95
C GLY A 156 5.04 -25.46 -6.30
N ALA A 157 5.52 -24.46 -7.04
CA ALA A 157 6.97 -24.30 -7.26
C ALA A 157 7.61 -23.88 -5.94
N GLY A 158 8.30 -24.83 -5.30
CA GLY A 158 8.88 -24.73 -3.98
C GLY A 158 9.55 -23.41 -3.71
N PHE A 159 9.16 -22.79 -2.62
CA PHE A 159 9.89 -21.66 -2.05
C PHE A 159 11.31 -22.13 -1.74
N ASP A 160 12.30 -21.43 -2.24
CA ASP A 160 13.67 -21.64 -1.78
C ASP A 160 13.77 -21.08 -0.35
N THR A 161 13.55 -21.97 0.64
CA THR A 161 13.63 -21.63 2.06
C THR A 161 15.05 -21.35 2.53
N SER A 162 16.04 -21.49 1.65
CA SER A 162 17.47 -21.32 1.98
C SER A 162 17.89 -19.88 2.23
N THR A 163 17.05 -18.89 1.94
CA THR A 163 17.42 -17.46 1.95
C THR A 163 17.20 -16.73 3.27
N GLY A 164 16.74 -17.39 4.33
CA GLY A 164 16.48 -16.74 5.62
C GLY A 164 15.28 -15.77 5.62
N CYS A 165 14.44 -15.80 4.58
CA CYS A 165 13.24 -14.99 4.49
C CYS A 165 12.21 -15.35 5.58
N VAL A 166 11.43 -14.37 6.00
CA VAL A 166 10.26 -14.56 6.85
C VAL A 166 9.02 -14.67 5.98
N PHE A 167 8.23 -15.72 6.20
CA PHE A 167 7.02 -15.98 5.42
C PHE A 167 5.78 -15.55 6.18
N TYR A 168 4.83 -14.92 5.48
CA TYR A 168 3.55 -14.49 6.02
C TYR A 168 2.41 -14.99 5.14
N ARG A 169 1.29 -15.33 5.78
CA ARG A 169 0.04 -15.59 5.09
C ARG A 169 -0.74 -14.28 4.99
N LEU A 170 -1.33 -14.04 3.84
CA LEU A 170 -2.19 -12.90 3.57
C LEU A 170 -3.51 -13.41 3.00
N THR A 171 -4.60 -13.07 3.66
CA THR A 171 -5.96 -13.43 3.26
C THR A 171 -6.67 -12.25 2.60
N ASP A 172 -7.76 -12.49 1.90
CA ASP A 172 -8.64 -11.42 1.38
C ASP A 172 -9.28 -10.62 2.52
N SER A 173 -9.57 -11.27 3.66
CA SER A 173 -10.02 -10.61 4.89
C SER A 173 -9.03 -9.56 5.40
N ASP A 174 -7.71 -9.85 5.32
CA ASP A 174 -6.67 -8.88 5.68
C ASP A 174 -6.65 -7.70 4.70
N VAL A 175 -6.83 -7.97 3.41
CA VAL A 175 -6.90 -6.94 2.36
C VAL A 175 -8.11 -6.02 2.57
N VAL A 176 -9.28 -6.59 2.87
CA VAL A 176 -10.51 -5.84 3.19
C VAL A 176 -10.33 -5.01 4.48
N SER A 177 -9.75 -5.62 5.52
CA SER A 177 -9.47 -4.94 6.79
C SER A 177 -8.51 -3.76 6.59
N TRP A 178 -7.47 -3.95 5.75
CA TRP A 178 -6.57 -2.87 5.39
C TRP A 178 -7.27 -1.75 4.62
N ALA A 179 -8.16 -2.08 3.67
CA ALA A 179 -8.94 -1.09 2.94
C ALA A 179 -9.78 -0.21 3.90
N GLN A 180 -10.38 -0.82 4.91
CA GLN A 180 -11.14 -0.11 5.94
C GLN A 180 -10.24 0.79 6.79
N ALA A 181 -9.11 0.26 7.27
CA ALA A 181 -8.17 0.97 8.12
C ALA A 181 -7.45 2.10 7.37
N SER A 182 -7.03 1.87 6.12
CA SER A 182 -6.32 2.85 5.29
C SER A 182 -7.24 3.82 4.56
N GLY A 183 -8.51 3.46 4.34
CA GLY A 183 -9.46 4.22 3.52
C GLY A 183 -9.27 4.02 2.02
N ASP A 184 -8.35 3.17 1.58
CA ASP A 184 -8.16 2.83 0.18
C ASP A 184 -9.13 1.72 -0.25
N ARG A 185 -10.24 2.13 -0.86
CA ARG A 185 -11.31 1.25 -1.32
C ARG A 185 -11.31 1.06 -2.84
N ASN A 186 -10.13 1.05 -3.46
CA ASN A 186 -10.05 0.77 -4.89
C ASN A 186 -10.62 -0.64 -5.19
N PRO A 187 -11.56 -0.79 -6.14
CA PRO A 187 -12.19 -2.07 -6.43
C PRO A 187 -11.23 -3.20 -6.78
N ILE A 188 -10.03 -2.91 -7.29
CA ILE A 188 -9.01 -3.94 -7.60
C ILE A 188 -8.57 -4.74 -6.37
N HIS A 189 -8.76 -4.18 -5.17
CA HIS A 189 -8.43 -4.81 -3.91
C HIS A 189 -9.60 -5.51 -3.24
N LEU A 190 -10.83 -5.22 -3.66
CA LEU A 190 -12.03 -5.63 -2.94
C LEU A 190 -12.93 -6.58 -3.73
N LEU A 191 -12.85 -6.53 -5.05
CA LEU A 191 -13.73 -7.28 -5.93
C LEU A 191 -12.90 -8.20 -6.83
N PRO A 192 -13.09 -9.54 -6.74
CA PRO A 192 -12.40 -10.48 -7.60
C PRO A 192 -12.59 -10.14 -9.09
N GLY A 193 -11.53 -10.34 -9.87
CA GLY A 193 -11.52 -10.06 -11.30
C GLY A 193 -11.30 -8.58 -11.68
N ARG A 194 -11.58 -7.62 -10.81
CA ARG A 194 -11.41 -6.18 -11.14
C ARG A 194 -9.95 -5.79 -11.42
N ALA A 195 -9.00 -6.47 -10.82
CA ALA A 195 -7.59 -6.27 -11.11
C ALA A 195 -7.23 -6.76 -12.52
N ALA A 196 -7.79 -7.90 -12.96
CA ALA A 196 -7.61 -8.39 -14.33
C ALA A 196 -8.25 -7.44 -15.35
N GLU A 197 -9.44 -6.92 -15.08
CA GLU A 197 -10.10 -5.89 -15.92
C GLU A 197 -9.26 -4.61 -16.03
N ALA A 198 -8.53 -4.24 -14.95
CA ALA A 198 -7.59 -3.13 -14.95
C ALA A 198 -6.27 -3.44 -15.69
N GLY A 199 -6.13 -4.65 -16.25
CA GLY A 199 -4.96 -5.07 -17.04
C GLY A 199 -3.79 -5.59 -16.21
N LEU A 200 -4.03 -6.02 -14.97
CA LEU A 200 -3.05 -6.73 -14.16
C LEU A 200 -3.10 -8.23 -14.48
N SER A 201 -1.93 -8.89 -14.43
CA SER A 201 -1.83 -10.34 -14.64
C SER A 201 -2.22 -11.10 -13.36
N VAL A 202 -3.52 -11.14 -13.07
CA VAL A 202 -4.13 -11.71 -11.86
C VAL A 202 -5.29 -12.61 -12.27
N GLY A 203 -5.53 -13.69 -11.53
CA GLY A 203 -6.65 -14.58 -11.79
C GLY A 203 -8.02 -13.91 -11.56
N SER A 204 -9.05 -14.40 -12.24
CA SER A 204 -10.41 -13.86 -12.13
C SER A 204 -11.05 -14.06 -10.75
N GLY A 205 -10.57 -15.05 -9.97
CA GLY A 205 -11.00 -15.32 -8.60
C GLY A 205 -10.14 -14.67 -7.53
N GLU A 206 -9.25 -13.75 -7.90
CA GLU A 206 -8.28 -13.14 -7.01
C GLU A 206 -8.49 -11.64 -6.87
N VAL A 207 -8.07 -11.10 -5.75
CA VAL A 207 -7.89 -9.66 -5.51
C VAL A 207 -6.40 -9.35 -5.38
N VAL A 208 -6.01 -8.10 -5.50
CA VAL A 208 -4.62 -7.66 -5.34
C VAL A 208 -4.43 -7.01 -3.98
N ALA A 209 -3.38 -7.40 -3.25
CA ALA A 209 -3.02 -6.73 -2.01
C ALA A 209 -2.64 -5.26 -2.26
N HIS A 210 -2.99 -4.39 -1.33
CA HIS A 210 -2.59 -2.98 -1.37
C HIS A 210 -1.06 -2.84 -1.32
N GLY A 211 -0.49 -2.04 -2.20
CA GLY A 211 0.95 -1.77 -2.17
C GLY A 211 1.43 -1.23 -0.82
N LEU A 212 0.65 -0.32 -0.19
CA LEU A 212 1.00 0.21 1.13
C LEU A 212 0.87 -0.82 2.27
N LEU A 213 0.03 -1.85 2.14
CA LEU A 213 0.02 -2.99 3.08
C LEU A 213 1.34 -3.75 3.00
N LEU A 214 1.79 -4.08 1.78
CA LEU A 214 3.09 -4.74 1.56
C LEU A 214 4.24 -3.87 2.09
N GLY A 215 4.19 -2.56 1.85
CA GLY A 215 5.14 -1.60 2.39
C GLY A 215 5.16 -1.59 3.92
N ALA A 216 3.99 -1.64 4.55
CA ALA A 216 3.87 -1.67 6.01
C ALA A 216 4.44 -2.96 6.62
N ILE A 217 4.19 -4.14 6.00
CA ILE A 217 4.79 -5.42 6.39
C ILE A 217 6.32 -5.35 6.30
N SER A 218 6.84 -4.85 5.16
CA SER A 218 8.28 -4.64 4.97
C SER A 218 8.89 -3.72 6.04
N LEU A 219 8.24 -2.59 6.34
CA LEU A 219 8.70 -1.61 7.34
C LEU A 219 8.56 -2.10 8.79
N ALA A 220 7.67 -3.06 9.03
CA ALA A 220 7.56 -3.71 10.34
C ALA A 220 8.78 -4.57 10.66
N LEU A 221 9.33 -5.26 9.65
CA LEU A 221 10.52 -6.09 9.79
C LEU A 221 11.82 -5.27 9.77
N VAL A 222 11.95 -4.43 8.76
CA VAL A 222 13.19 -3.71 8.50
C VAL A 222 12.95 -2.23 8.73
N GLN A 223 13.51 -1.71 9.79
CA GLN A 223 13.39 -0.30 10.14
C GLN A 223 14.03 0.59 9.07
N PRO A 224 13.39 1.72 8.71
CA PRO A 224 14.04 2.67 7.82
C PRO A 224 15.33 3.22 8.43
N SER A 225 16.29 3.52 7.56
CA SER A 225 17.53 4.18 7.97
C SER A 225 17.25 5.50 8.75
N PRO A 226 18.15 5.93 9.63
CA PRO A 226 18.05 7.23 10.32
C PRO A 226 17.91 8.45 9.41
N SER A 227 18.27 8.31 8.12
CA SER A 227 18.08 9.36 7.10
C SER A 227 16.63 9.76 6.85
N ARG A 228 15.68 9.01 7.44
CA ARG A 228 14.24 9.28 7.33
C ARG A 228 13.71 9.39 5.89
N GLN A 229 14.37 8.75 4.97
CA GLN A 229 13.88 8.58 3.60
C GLN A 229 13.50 7.13 3.38
N VAL A 230 12.31 6.91 2.84
CA VAL A 230 11.79 5.59 2.50
C VAL A 230 11.33 5.60 1.05
N GLY A 231 11.84 4.68 0.26
CA GLY A 231 11.40 4.41 -1.10
C GLY A 231 10.77 3.02 -1.17
N LEU A 232 9.58 2.93 -1.74
CA LEU A 232 8.87 1.68 -2.01
C LEU A 232 8.60 1.63 -3.52
N VAL A 233 9.06 0.59 -4.19
CA VAL A 233 8.84 0.34 -5.62
C VAL A 233 8.02 -0.92 -5.77
N PHE A 234 6.79 -0.78 -6.26
CA PHE A 234 5.87 -1.89 -6.50
C PHE A 234 6.10 -2.40 -7.93
N ILE A 235 6.68 -3.59 -8.04
CA ILE A 235 7.15 -4.17 -9.30
C ILE A 235 6.09 -5.08 -9.89
N GLY A 236 5.34 -5.76 -9.01
CA GLY A 236 4.28 -6.69 -9.37
C GLY A 236 3.09 -6.58 -8.40
N SER A 237 2.05 -7.35 -8.68
CA SER A 237 0.92 -7.56 -7.78
C SER A 237 1.21 -8.69 -6.80
N ALA A 238 0.69 -8.62 -5.60
CA ALA A 238 0.54 -9.77 -4.72
C ALA A 238 -0.92 -10.23 -4.83
N ASP A 239 -1.10 -11.39 -5.44
CA ASP A 239 -2.41 -11.92 -5.77
C ASP A 239 -2.93 -12.75 -4.60
N VAL A 240 -4.12 -12.43 -4.13
CA VAL A 240 -4.75 -13.05 -2.96
C VAL A 240 -6.03 -13.73 -3.41
N PRO A 241 -6.16 -15.05 -3.22
CA PRO A 241 -7.39 -15.74 -3.55
C PRO A 241 -8.56 -15.18 -2.73
N ALA A 242 -9.67 -14.87 -3.39
CA ALA A 242 -10.88 -14.48 -2.69
C ALA A 242 -11.54 -15.70 -2.07
N SER A 243 -11.99 -15.57 -0.83
CA SER A 243 -12.68 -16.63 -0.11
C SER A 243 -14.09 -16.80 -0.67
N GLU A 244 -14.43 -18.02 -1.12
CA GLU A 244 -15.80 -18.37 -1.44
C GLU A 244 -16.59 -18.61 -0.14
N CYS A 245 -17.87 -18.22 -0.14
CA CYS A 245 -18.71 -18.39 1.04
C CYS A 245 -18.80 -19.87 1.44
N GLY A 246 -18.26 -20.23 2.61
CA GLY A 246 -18.27 -21.61 3.14
C GLY A 246 -17.09 -22.48 2.75
N ALA A 247 -16.11 -21.98 1.98
CA ALA A 247 -14.85 -22.68 1.71
C ALA A 247 -13.83 -22.46 2.85
N GLU A 248 -12.83 -23.33 2.91
CA GLU A 248 -11.66 -23.07 3.76
C GLU A 248 -11.01 -21.74 3.36
N GLU A 249 -10.51 -21.01 4.37
CA GLU A 249 -9.86 -19.71 4.16
C GLU A 249 -8.64 -19.88 3.24
N SER A 250 -8.71 -19.26 2.06
CA SER A 250 -7.63 -19.24 1.09
C SER A 250 -6.65 -18.11 1.42
N TRP A 251 -5.38 -18.35 1.21
CA TRP A 251 -4.34 -17.35 1.52
C TRP A 251 -3.23 -17.33 0.48
N ALA A 252 -2.58 -16.18 0.36
CA ALA A 252 -1.36 -16.01 -0.39
C ALA A 252 -0.13 -16.07 0.54
N MET A 253 0.95 -16.72 0.08
CA MET A 253 2.22 -16.72 0.80
C MET A 253 3.10 -15.58 0.30
N LEU A 254 3.51 -14.71 1.22
CA LEU A 254 4.50 -13.67 1.00
C LEU A 254 5.80 -14.06 1.69
N ALA A 255 6.93 -13.81 1.03
CA ALA A 255 8.25 -13.91 1.64
C ALA A 255 8.87 -12.50 1.73
N VAL A 256 9.38 -12.16 2.90
CA VAL A 256 10.04 -10.88 3.16
C VAL A 256 11.49 -11.12 3.55
N ASP A 257 12.40 -10.49 2.83
CA ASP A 257 13.81 -10.50 3.17
C ASP A 257 14.05 -9.63 4.42
N PRO A 258 14.56 -10.19 5.52
CA PRO A 258 14.74 -9.46 6.78
C PRO A 258 15.89 -8.45 6.73
N VAL A 259 16.69 -8.42 5.68
CA VAL A 259 17.82 -7.48 5.50
C VAL A 259 17.40 -6.31 4.62
N SER A 260 16.90 -6.59 3.42
CA SER A 260 16.49 -5.56 2.45
C SER A 260 15.07 -5.05 2.68
N GLY A 261 14.18 -5.87 3.22
CA GLY A 261 12.76 -5.59 3.31
C GLY A 261 12.01 -5.82 1.99
N ASP A 262 12.66 -6.39 0.98
CA ASP A 262 12.01 -6.73 -0.28
C ASP A 262 10.94 -7.81 -0.05
N VAL A 263 9.85 -7.74 -0.80
CA VAL A 263 8.74 -8.71 -0.70
C VAL A 263 8.58 -9.45 -2.01
N THR A 264 8.43 -10.76 -1.92
CA THR A 264 8.17 -11.65 -3.04
C THR A 264 6.93 -12.51 -2.79
N GLN A 265 6.26 -12.92 -3.86
CA GLN A 265 5.25 -13.97 -3.87
C GLN A 265 5.75 -15.11 -4.75
N GLY A 266 6.10 -16.24 -4.13
CA GLY A 266 6.90 -17.24 -4.82
C GLY A 266 8.26 -16.69 -5.23
N ARG A 267 8.59 -16.83 -6.53
CA ARG A 267 9.82 -16.25 -7.10
C ARG A 267 9.60 -14.85 -7.71
N ARG A 268 8.37 -14.35 -7.70
CA ARG A 268 8.01 -13.06 -8.31
C ARG A 268 8.23 -11.93 -7.32
N PRO A 269 9.07 -10.94 -7.62
CA PRO A 269 9.20 -9.76 -6.78
C PRO A 269 7.94 -8.91 -6.90
N VAL A 270 7.40 -8.48 -5.74
CA VAL A 270 6.21 -7.60 -5.69
C VAL A 270 6.54 -6.22 -5.14
N LEU A 271 7.51 -6.12 -4.23
CA LEU A 271 7.97 -4.85 -3.67
C LEU A 271 9.48 -4.86 -3.50
N ARG A 272 10.12 -3.74 -3.84
CA ARG A 272 11.51 -3.43 -3.49
C ARG A 272 11.60 -2.17 -2.67
N ARG A 273 12.48 -2.18 -1.68
CA ARG A 273 12.86 -1.00 -0.89
C ARG A 273 14.07 -0.28 -1.50
N GLN A 274 14.07 1.06 -1.32
CA GLN A 274 15.15 1.94 -1.76
C GLN A 274 15.52 2.93 -0.63
#